data_b966e7d532da5b968c5381de21369571
#
_entry.id   b966e7d532da5b968c5381de21369571
#
_cell.length_a   1.000
_cell.length_b   1.000
_cell.length_c   1.000
_cell.angle_alpha   90.00
_cell.angle_beta   90.00
_cell.angle_gamma   90.00
#
_symmetry.space_group_name_H-M   'P 1'
#
loop_
_entity.id
_entity.type
_entity.pdbx_description
1 polymer ?
#
loop_
_entity_poly.entity_id
_entity_poly.type
_entity_poly.pdbx_seq_one_letter_code
_entity_poly.pdbx_strand_id
1 'polypeptide(L)'
;SICRFCLYIFIVLFLFPFSAYTQASGKKFVVVIDAGHGGKDPGAIGRIIREKNINLGIALKLGALIRENHPDVKVVYTRDRDIFVELQQRANIANRVKADLFISIHTNSATNRSAYGTETYTLGLARTEENLRVAKRENSVILLEDDFSKRYEGFDPNSTESYIMFEFLQDKHLEQSINLASSIQRQFKNSAKRVDRGVRQAGFLVLRNTGMPSVLIEVGYISNRNEEAYLASEKGQLQMAKSIYNAFCDYKSDCDRKQGAVVSRNGAKEKTDSSLQSENRTIVVTKTNSEKSSASSGSEIVYKIQIM
;
A
#
# COMPACT_ATOMS: atom_id res chain seq x y z
N SER A 1 -66.90 1.40 -17.80
CA SER A 1 -65.72 1.92 -18.55
C SER A 1 -64.53 2.19 -17.63
N ILE A 2 -64.71 2.54 -16.37
CA ILE A 2 -63.61 2.88 -15.45
C ILE A 2 -62.81 1.65 -15.03
N CYS A 3 -63.43 0.48 -14.91
CA CYS A 3 -62.79 -0.77 -14.44
C CYS A 3 -61.75 -1.34 -15.45
N ARG A 4 -61.96 -1.17 -16.74
CA ARG A 4 -61.00 -1.63 -17.76
C ARG A 4 -59.74 -0.75 -17.87
N PHE A 5 -59.86 0.53 -17.57
CA PHE A 5 -58.71 1.47 -17.60
C PHE A 5 -57.78 1.26 -16.39
N CYS A 6 -58.32 0.95 -15.21
CA CYS A 6 -57.52 0.62 -14.02
C CYS A 6 -56.76 -0.70 -14.20
N LEU A 7 -57.28 -1.66 -14.90
CA LEU A 7 -56.63 -2.96 -15.15
C LEU A 7 -55.43 -2.82 -16.07
N TYR A 8 -55.48 -1.94 -17.05
CA TYR A 8 -54.32 -1.67 -17.97
C TYR A 8 -53.16 -0.90 -17.25
N ILE A 9 -53.48 -0.01 -16.34
CA ILE A 9 -52.45 0.69 -15.55
C ILE A 9 -51.70 -0.27 -14.60
N PHE A 10 -52.41 -1.24 -14.02
CA PHE A 10 -51.82 -2.27 -13.15
C PHE A 10 -50.91 -3.24 -13.94
N ILE A 11 -51.25 -3.60 -15.17
CA ILE A 11 -50.44 -4.50 -16.01
C ILE A 11 -49.18 -3.80 -16.53
N VAL A 12 -49.23 -2.51 -16.83
CA VAL A 12 -48.03 -1.73 -17.30
C VAL A 12 -47.01 -1.52 -16.20
N LEU A 13 -47.45 -1.40 -14.94
CA LEU A 13 -46.53 -1.27 -13.78
C LEU A 13 -45.77 -2.58 -13.44
N PHE A 14 -46.24 -3.75 -13.89
CA PHE A 14 -45.57 -5.04 -13.64
C PHE A 14 -44.60 -5.46 -14.74
N LEU A 15 -44.51 -4.73 -15.85
CA LEU A 15 -43.63 -5.05 -16.98
C LEU A 15 -42.31 -4.26 -16.99
N PHE A 16 -42.03 -3.43 -15.95
CA PHE A 16 -40.65 -2.92 -15.78
C PHE A 16 -39.80 -4.07 -15.28
N PRO A 17 -38.80 -4.55 -16.03
CA PRO A 17 -37.86 -5.50 -15.51
C PRO A 17 -37.13 -4.79 -14.36
N PHE A 18 -37.38 -5.23 -13.14
CA PHE A 18 -36.52 -4.90 -12.03
C PHE A 18 -35.15 -5.50 -12.40
N SER A 19 -34.33 -4.71 -13.09
CA SER A 19 -32.93 -5.04 -13.29
C SER A 19 -32.31 -5.06 -11.90
N ALA A 20 -32.39 -6.23 -11.25
CA ALA A 20 -31.59 -6.51 -10.08
C ALA A 20 -30.13 -6.33 -10.55
N TYR A 21 -29.57 -5.18 -10.28
CA TYR A 21 -28.12 -5.01 -10.30
C TYR A 21 -27.59 -6.02 -9.29
N THR A 22 -27.30 -7.22 -9.74
CA THR A 22 -26.42 -8.15 -9.02
C THR A 22 -25.08 -7.44 -8.96
N GLN A 23 -24.86 -6.71 -7.88
CA GLN A 23 -23.57 -6.20 -7.51
C GLN A 23 -22.70 -7.46 -7.36
N ALA A 24 -21.89 -7.73 -8.37
CA ALA A 24 -20.91 -8.79 -8.31
C ALA A 24 -20.12 -8.55 -7.03
N SER A 25 -20.24 -9.47 -6.07
CA SER A 25 -19.50 -9.45 -4.81
C SER A 25 -18.03 -9.72 -5.12
N GLY A 26 -17.39 -8.78 -5.81
CA GLY A 26 -15.95 -8.76 -6.01
C GLY A 26 -15.26 -8.66 -4.64
N LYS A 27 -14.11 -9.31 -4.51
CA LYS A 27 -13.24 -9.17 -3.33
C LYS A 27 -13.03 -7.68 -3.07
N LYS A 28 -13.45 -7.19 -1.89
CA LYS A 28 -13.22 -5.79 -1.51
C LYS A 28 -11.72 -5.52 -1.44
N PHE A 29 -11.30 -4.36 -1.93
CA PHE A 29 -9.95 -3.85 -1.70
C PHE A 29 -9.76 -3.58 -0.19
N VAL A 30 -8.69 -4.07 0.41
CA VAL A 30 -8.43 -3.93 1.85
C VAL A 30 -7.22 -3.03 2.07
N VAL A 31 -7.42 -1.89 2.73
CA VAL A 31 -6.33 -1.02 3.17
C VAL A 31 -6.18 -1.09 4.69
N VAL A 32 -4.95 -1.28 5.15
CA VAL A 32 -4.60 -1.14 6.56
C VAL A 32 -3.93 0.21 6.78
N ILE A 33 -4.49 0.99 7.69
CA ILE A 33 -3.93 2.26 8.14
C ILE A 33 -3.32 2.05 9.51
N ASP A 34 -2.02 2.23 9.59
CA ASP A 34 -1.23 2.13 10.81
C ASP A 34 -0.95 3.53 11.36
N ALA A 35 -1.47 3.81 12.55
CA ALA A 35 -1.09 5.01 13.29
C ALA A 35 0.10 4.67 14.17
N GLY A 36 1.28 5.14 13.81
CA GLY A 36 2.52 4.88 14.55
C GLY A 36 2.43 5.23 16.04
N HIS A 37 3.17 4.49 16.87
CA HIS A 37 3.19 4.64 18.32
C HIS A 37 1.84 4.36 19.00
N GLY A 38 1.64 4.85 20.25
CA GLY A 38 0.38 4.70 20.99
C GLY A 38 0.56 4.13 22.39
N GLY A 39 -0.38 4.43 23.27
CA GLY A 39 -0.36 3.98 24.67
C GLY A 39 0.91 4.43 25.42
N LYS A 40 1.68 3.47 25.91
CA LYS A 40 2.96 3.71 26.63
C LYS A 40 4.07 4.29 25.75
N ASP A 41 3.96 4.18 24.42
CA ASP A 41 4.88 4.76 23.45
C ASP A 41 4.36 6.11 22.93
N PRO A 42 4.91 7.24 23.36
CA PRO A 42 4.47 8.56 22.91
C PRO A 42 4.95 8.91 21.50
N GLY A 43 5.95 8.20 20.94
CA GLY A 43 6.75 8.66 19.81
C GLY A 43 7.57 9.91 20.17
N ALA A 44 7.87 10.74 19.20
CA ALA A 44 8.54 12.01 19.42
C ALA A 44 7.65 12.96 20.25
N ILE A 45 8.30 13.65 21.20
CA ILE A 45 7.63 14.56 22.13
C ILE A 45 7.83 16.00 21.66
N GLY A 46 6.76 16.62 21.22
CA GLY A 46 6.72 18.05 20.92
C GLY A 46 6.51 18.90 22.15
N ARG A 47 6.34 20.21 21.96
CA ARG A 47 6.06 21.17 23.03
C ARG A 47 4.60 21.17 23.46
N ILE A 48 3.68 20.94 22.52
CA ILE A 48 2.22 21.04 22.74
C ILE A 48 1.50 19.72 22.46
N ILE A 49 2.11 18.82 21.71
CA ILE A 49 1.48 17.56 21.31
C ILE A 49 2.55 16.43 21.24
N ARG A 50 2.10 15.19 21.32
CA ARG A 50 2.93 14.00 21.11
C ARG A 50 2.65 13.42 19.72
N GLU A 51 3.65 12.82 19.13
CA GLU A 51 3.57 12.19 17.81
C GLU A 51 2.40 11.20 17.69
N LYS A 52 2.21 10.32 18.67
CA LYS A 52 1.13 9.33 18.69
C LYS A 52 -0.27 9.94 18.48
N ASN A 53 -0.49 11.19 18.91
CA ASN A 53 -1.76 11.88 18.80
C ASN A 53 -1.96 12.48 17.39
N ILE A 54 -0.90 13.01 16.78
CA ILE A 54 -0.90 13.49 15.39
C ILE A 54 -1.19 12.31 14.46
N ASN A 55 -0.43 11.23 14.62
CA ASN A 55 -0.54 10.04 13.78
C ASN A 55 -1.94 9.45 13.83
N LEU A 56 -2.53 9.33 15.03
CA LEU A 56 -3.91 8.84 15.21
C LEU A 56 -4.93 9.78 14.57
N GLY A 57 -4.80 11.10 14.79
CA GLY A 57 -5.71 12.09 14.24
C GLY A 57 -5.75 12.06 12.71
N ILE A 58 -4.58 11.94 12.05
CA ILE A 58 -4.49 11.85 10.58
C ILE A 58 -5.02 10.49 10.11
N ALA A 59 -4.67 9.39 10.77
CA ALA A 59 -5.12 8.04 10.41
C ALA A 59 -6.65 7.91 10.43
N LEU A 60 -7.31 8.43 11.47
CA LEU A 60 -8.77 8.39 11.59
C LEU A 60 -9.45 9.23 10.50
N LYS A 61 -8.92 10.43 10.21
CA LYS A 61 -9.42 11.29 9.13
C LYS A 61 -9.25 10.66 7.75
N LEU A 62 -8.09 10.02 7.50
CA LEU A 62 -7.85 9.28 6.26
C LEU A 62 -8.86 8.14 6.08
N GLY A 63 -9.05 7.32 7.09
CA GLY A 63 -9.97 6.22 6.99
C GLY A 63 -11.44 6.64 6.90
N ALA A 64 -11.81 7.79 7.49
CA ALA A 64 -13.14 8.38 7.31
C ALA A 64 -13.37 8.78 5.84
N LEU A 65 -12.40 9.49 5.23
CA LEU A 65 -12.46 9.88 3.82
C LEU A 65 -12.58 8.67 2.88
N ILE A 66 -11.81 7.59 3.16
CA ILE A 66 -11.87 6.38 2.34
C ILE A 66 -13.25 5.69 2.48
N ARG A 67 -13.76 5.50 3.71
CA ARG A 67 -15.06 4.84 3.91
C ARG A 67 -16.23 5.60 3.30
N GLU A 68 -16.18 6.94 3.37
CA GLU A 68 -17.23 7.80 2.83
C GLU A 68 -17.29 7.73 1.30
N ASN A 69 -16.15 7.66 0.63
CA ASN A 69 -16.07 7.82 -0.83
C ASN A 69 -15.82 6.50 -1.57
N HIS A 70 -15.43 5.41 -0.87
CA HIS A 70 -15.13 4.11 -1.47
C HIS A 70 -15.82 2.97 -0.70
N PRO A 71 -17.11 2.69 -0.94
CA PRO A 71 -17.85 1.63 -0.25
C PRO A 71 -17.34 0.21 -0.60
N ASP A 72 -16.60 0.09 -1.70
CA ASP A 72 -15.91 -1.11 -2.15
C ASP A 72 -14.57 -1.37 -1.43
N VAL A 73 -14.12 -0.44 -0.56
CA VAL A 73 -12.88 -0.54 0.21
C VAL A 73 -13.18 -0.90 1.66
N LYS A 74 -12.46 -1.89 2.17
CA LYS A 74 -12.44 -2.22 3.60
C LYS A 74 -11.26 -1.51 4.27
N VAL A 75 -11.53 -0.58 5.18
CA VAL A 75 -10.51 0.08 6.00
C VAL A 75 -10.36 -0.66 7.32
N VAL A 76 -9.12 -1.05 7.63
CA VAL A 76 -8.72 -1.65 8.90
C VAL A 76 -7.65 -0.77 9.54
N TYR A 77 -7.72 -0.56 10.85
CA TYR A 77 -6.68 0.16 11.59
C TYR A 77 -5.85 -0.82 12.41
N THR A 78 -4.57 -0.53 12.60
CA THR A 78 -3.77 -1.22 13.62
C THR A 78 -4.19 -0.78 15.03
N ARG A 79 -4.53 0.49 15.17
CA ARG A 79 -5.20 1.07 16.33
C ARG A 79 -6.13 2.23 15.92
N ASP A 80 -7.24 2.38 16.59
CA ASP A 80 -8.24 3.43 16.42
C ASP A 80 -8.39 4.33 17.67
N ARG A 81 -7.57 4.08 18.68
CA ARG A 81 -7.50 4.79 19.95
C ARG A 81 -6.08 4.79 20.50
N ASP A 82 -5.87 5.45 21.65
CA ASP A 82 -4.54 5.54 22.29
C ASP A 82 -4.19 4.25 23.04
N ILE A 83 -3.79 3.21 22.30
CA ILE A 83 -3.28 1.93 22.81
C ILE A 83 -1.92 1.63 22.19
N PHE A 84 -1.10 0.88 22.93
CA PHE A 84 0.16 0.34 22.42
C PHE A 84 -0.09 -0.90 21.56
N VAL A 85 0.54 -0.93 20.38
CA VAL A 85 0.54 -2.09 19.47
C VAL A 85 1.98 -2.34 19.05
N GLU A 86 2.49 -3.52 19.30
CA GLU A 86 3.84 -3.97 18.94
C GLU A 86 4.07 -3.91 17.43
N LEU A 87 5.31 -3.67 16.98
CA LEU A 87 5.61 -3.51 15.54
C LEU A 87 5.24 -4.75 14.73
N GLN A 88 5.61 -5.94 15.21
CA GLN A 88 5.26 -7.19 14.53
C GLN A 88 3.74 -7.40 14.46
N GLN A 89 3.00 -7.00 15.49
CA GLN A 89 1.55 -7.13 15.52
C GLN A 89 0.87 -6.25 14.47
N ARG A 90 1.42 -5.08 14.14
CA ARG A 90 0.92 -4.20 13.06
C ARG A 90 0.97 -4.91 11.70
N ALA A 91 2.11 -5.50 11.35
CA ALA A 91 2.26 -6.32 10.14
C ALA A 91 1.34 -7.55 10.16
N ASN A 92 1.22 -8.23 11.32
CA ASN A 92 0.35 -9.41 11.47
C ASN A 92 -1.14 -9.06 11.25
N ILE A 93 -1.60 -7.87 11.69
CA ILE A 93 -2.96 -7.39 11.41
C ILE A 93 -3.17 -7.29 9.90
N ALA A 94 -2.24 -6.65 9.18
CA ALA A 94 -2.33 -6.47 7.73
C ALA A 94 -2.32 -7.82 6.98
N ASN A 95 -1.41 -8.71 7.33
CA ASN A 95 -1.29 -10.02 6.70
C ASN A 95 -2.53 -10.89 6.95
N ARG A 96 -3.07 -10.89 8.18
CA ARG A 96 -4.25 -11.68 8.56
C ARG A 96 -5.49 -11.27 7.78
N VAL A 97 -5.68 -9.98 7.54
CA VAL A 97 -6.81 -9.49 6.74
C VAL A 97 -6.53 -9.57 5.23
N LYS A 98 -5.36 -10.05 4.82
CA LYS A 98 -4.89 -10.11 3.42
C LYS A 98 -5.04 -8.74 2.77
N ALA A 99 -4.46 -7.72 3.41
CA ALA A 99 -4.53 -6.35 2.93
C ALA A 99 -3.90 -6.22 1.54
N ASP A 100 -4.47 -5.35 0.72
CA ASP A 100 -3.95 -4.99 -0.59
C ASP A 100 -2.99 -3.79 -0.51
N LEU A 101 -3.00 -3.07 0.65
CA LEU A 101 -2.15 -1.92 0.91
C LEU A 101 -1.96 -1.69 2.42
N PHE A 102 -0.74 -1.31 2.82
CA PHE A 102 -0.40 -0.90 4.18
C PHE A 102 0.17 0.52 4.21
N ILE A 103 -0.41 1.41 4.99
CA ILE A 103 0.00 2.82 5.13
C ILE A 103 0.29 3.09 6.61
N SER A 104 1.57 3.27 6.95
CA SER A 104 1.99 3.70 8.29
C SER A 104 2.19 5.21 8.32
N ILE A 105 1.67 5.88 9.35
CA ILE A 105 1.67 7.32 9.53
C ILE A 105 2.48 7.66 10.77
N HIS A 106 3.51 8.47 10.59
CA HIS A 106 4.47 8.94 11.58
C HIS A 106 4.70 10.45 11.47
N THR A 107 5.36 11.02 12.47
CA THR A 107 5.74 12.44 12.51
C THR A 107 7.19 12.57 12.96
N ASN A 108 8.06 12.93 12.03
CA ASN A 108 9.50 13.00 12.20
C ASN A 108 9.94 13.95 13.31
N SER A 109 11.15 13.75 13.82
CA SER A 109 11.82 14.66 14.73
C SER A 109 13.31 14.73 14.39
N ALA A 110 13.89 15.91 14.46
CA ALA A 110 15.30 16.13 14.21
C ALA A 110 15.94 16.98 15.32
N THR A 111 17.23 16.76 15.54
CA THR A 111 18.04 17.61 16.46
C THR A 111 18.07 19.06 15.94
N ASN A 112 18.19 19.23 14.61
CA ASN A 112 18.01 20.52 13.97
C ASN A 112 16.54 20.92 13.95
N ARG A 113 16.16 21.83 14.84
CA ARG A 113 14.80 22.32 14.99
C ARG A 113 14.29 23.16 13.82
N SER A 114 15.15 23.53 12.86
CA SER A 114 14.74 24.18 11.63
C SER A 114 14.35 23.20 10.52
N ALA A 115 14.53 21.88 10.72
CA ALA A 115 14.08 20.87 9.77
C ALA A 115 12.55 20.92 9.58
N TYR A 116 12.06 20.82 8.34
CA TYR A 116 10.64 20.85 8.00
C TYR A 116 10.39 20.13 6.67
N GLY A 117 9.13 19.84 6.39
CA GLY A 117 8.69 19.14 5.17
C GLY A 117 8.37 17.67 5.42
N THR A 118 7.97 16.97 4.37
CA THR A 118 7.47 15.60 4.41
C THR A 118 8.39 14.62 3.71
N GLU A 119 8.43 13.40 4.19
CA GLU A 119 9.18 12.28 3.61
C GLU A 119 8.28 11.06 3.52
N THR A 120 8.47 10.21 2.52
CA THR A 120 7.78 8.91 2.48
C THR A 120 8.81 7.82 2.23
N TYR A 121 8.77 6.80 3.07
CA TYR A 121 9.72 5.72 3.08
C TYR A 121 9.11 4.43 2.55
N THR A 122 9.92 3.66 1.83
CA THR A 122 9.70 2.25 1.51
C THR A 122 10.75 1.39 2.20
N LEU A 123 10.48 0.10 2.32
CA LEU A 123 11.44 -0.85 2.88
C LEU A 123 12.68 -0.92 2.00
N GLY A 124 13.86 -0.99 2.62
CA GLY A 124 15.14 -1.15 1.95
C GLY A 124 16.31 -0.65 2.78
N LEU A 125 17.47 -0.61 2.16
CA LEU A 125 18.69 -0.13 2.80
C LEU A 125 18.67 1.40 2.95
N ALA A 126 19.00 1.89 4.14
CA ALA A 126 19.21 3.32 4.37
C ALA A 126 20.50 3.80 3.68
N ARG A 127 20.34 4.64 2.65
CA ARG A 127 21.48 5.15 1.85
C ARG A 127 22.18 6.37 2.45
N THR A 128 21.61 6.93 3.53
CA THR A 128 22.17 8.08 4.24
C THR A 128 22.08 7.86 5.74
N GLU A 129 22.97 8.51 6.51
CA GLU A 129 22.88 8.49 7.97
C GLU A 129 21.56 9.10 8.49
N GLU A 130 21.01 10.08 7.77
CA GLU A 130 19.71 10.67 8.12
C GLU A 130 18.60 9.61 8.05
N ASN A 131 18.52 8.82 6.97
CA ASN A 131 17.54 7.77 6.81
C ASN A 131 17.73 6.66 7.85
N LEU A 132 18.96 6.28 8.13
CA LEU A 132 19.28 5.28 9.16
C LEU A 132 18.84 5.78 10.56
N ARG A 133 19.07 7.06 10.86
CA ARG A 133 18.68 7.64 12.15
C ARG A 133 17.17 7.65 12.34
N VAL A 134 16.39 7.93 11.29
CA VAL A 134 14.93 7.81 11.33
C VAL A 134 14.53 6.36 11.61
N ALA A 135 15.08 5.40 10.87
CA ALA A 135 14.77 3.98 11.08
C ALA A 135 15.16 3.50 12.50
N LYS A 136 16.32 3.90 13.01
CA LYS A 136 16.74 3.59 14.39
C LYS A 136 15.74 4.11 15.42
N ARG A 137 15.27 5.35 15.25
CA ARG A 137 14.29 5.94 16.16
C ARG A 137 12.98 5.17 16.13
N GLU A 138 12.44 4.90 14.95
CA GLU A 138 11.16 4.20 14.82
C GLU A 138 11.24 2.74 15.28
N ASN A 139 12.35 2.07 15.01
CA ASN A 139 12.55 0.69 15.45
C ASN A 139 12.86 0.59 16.95
N SER A 140 13.30 1.67 17.61
CA SER A 140 13.62 1.65 19.04
C SER A 140 12.42 1.31 19.93
N VAL A 141 11.21 1.43 19.41
CA VAL A 141 9.98 1.05 20.13
C VAL A 141 9.95 -0.43 20.52
N ILE A 142 10.69 -1.31 19.83
CA ILE A 142 10.78 -2.73 20.22
C ILE A 142 11.35 -2.90 21.64
N LEU A 143 12.15 -1.95 22.14
CA LEU A 143 12.67 -1.97 23.50
C LEU A 143 11.59 -1.81 24.58
N LEU A 144 10.38 -1.40 24.18
CA LEU A 144 9.19 -1.33 25.04
C LEU A 144 8.35 -2.61 24.96
N GLU A 145 8.69 -3.55 24.08
CA GLU A 145 7.98 -4.81 23.89
C GLU A 145 8.53 -5.90 24.80
N ASP A 146 7.64 -6.75 25.32
CA ASP A 146 8.06 -7.91 26.08
C ASP A 146 8.74 -8.94 25.16
N ASP A 147 9.82 -9.60 25.65
CA ASP A 147 10.56 -10.61 24.90
C ASP A 147 11.09 -10.17 23.51
N PHE A 148 11.35 -8.85 23.32
CA PHE A 148 11.78 -8.31 22.04
C PHE A 148 13.01 -9.01 21.45
N SER A 149 13.99 -9.39 22.29
CA SER A 149 15.23 -10.05 21.86
C SER A 149 14.95 -11.38 21.14
N LYS A 150 14.01 -12.18 21.64
CA LYS A 150 13.56 -13.40 20.98
C LYS A 150 12.78 -13.13 19.71
N ARG A 151 11.85 -12.19 19.77
CA ARG A 151 10.92 -11.86 18.68
C ARG A 151 11.63 -11.31 17.45
N TYR A 152 12.67 -10.52 17.65
CA TYR A 152 13.44 -9.90 16.58
C TYR A 152 14.83 -10.54 16.38
N GLU A 153 15.02 -11.79 16.86
CA GLU A 153 16.21 -12.59 16.59
C GLU A 153 17.52 -11.88 16.94
N GLY A 154 17.53 -11.13 18.04
CA GLY A 154 18.70 -10.37 18.51
C GLY A 154 18.97 -9.07 17.75
N PHE A 155 18.05 -8.60 16.90
CA PHE A 155 18.16 -7.28 16.27
C PHE A 155 18.26 -6.18 17.32
N ASP A 156 19.36 -5.42 17.29
CA ASP A 156 19.56 -4.22 18.11
C ASP A 156 19.19 -2.97 17.29
N PRO A 157 18.12 -2.24 17.65
CA PRO A 157 17.71 -1.06 16.92
C PRO A 157 18.73 0.09 16.98
N ASN A 158 19.68 0.06 17.92
CA ASN A 158 20.73 1.08 18.07
C ASN A 158 22.01 0.74 17.29
N SER A 159 22.25 -0.56 16.95
CA SER A 159 23.41 -0.98 16.19
C SER A 159 23.20 -0.70 14.68
N THR A 160 24.22 -0.15 14.03
CA THR A 160 24.20 0.04 12.57
C THR A 160 24.29 -1.30 11.82
N GLU A 161 25.03 -2.24 12.41
CA GLU A 161 25.26 -3.59 11.88
C GLU A 161 23.95 -4.38 11.75
N SER A 162 23.02 -4.20 12.69
CA SER A 162 21.70 -4.83 12.62
C SER A 162 20.91 -4.46 11.36
N TYR A 163 21.18 -3.29 10.77
CA TYR A 163 20.49 -2.81 9.57
C TYR A 163 21.06 -3.38 8.26
N ILE A 164 22.24 -4.02 8.29
CA ILE A 164 22.85 -4.67 7.13
C ILE A 164 21.93 -5.77 6.58
N MET A 165 21.17 -6.45 7.46
CA MET A 165 20.20 -7.47 7.03
C MET A 165 19.20 -6.95 5.99
N PHE A 166 18.86 -5.65 6.02
CA PHE A 166 17.91 -5.06 5.07
C PHE A 166 18.49 -4.92 3.65
N GLU A 167 19.80 -5.04 3.47
CA GLU A 167 20.46 -5.07 2.15
C GLU A 167 20.09 -6.33 1.36
N PHE A 168 19.86 -7.44 2.08
CA PHE A 168 19.56 -8.73 1.47
C PHE A 168 18.05 -9.00 1.33
N LEU A 169 17.20 -8.12 1.83
CA LEU A 169 15.75 -8.26 1.70
C LEU A 169 15.29 -7.83 0.31
N GLN A 170 14.67 -8.76 -0.40
CA GLN A 170 13.98 -8.46 -1.66
C GLN A 170 12.49 -8.22 -1.38
N ASP A 171 12.07 -6.97 -1.51
CA ASP A 171 10.65 -6.61 -1.45
C ASP A 171 10.03 -6.74 -2.85
N LYS A 172 9.23 -7.79 -3.04
CA LYS A 172 8.49 -8.02 -4.31
C LYS A 172 7.48 -6.93 -4.63
N HIS A 173 7.13 -6.10 -3.66
CA HIS A 173 6.18 -5.00 -3.79
C HIS A 173 6.84 -3.62 -3.85
N LEU A 174 8.18 -3.56 -3.91
CA LEU A 174 8.94 -2.32 -3.85
C LEU A 174 8.52 -1.30 -4.90
N GLU A 175 8.30 -1.73 -6.14
CA GLU A 175 7.89 -0.83 -7.23
C GLU A 175 6.53 -0.16 -6.92
N GLN A 176 5.55 -0.94 -6.48
CA GLN A 176 4.23 -0.40 -6.12
C GLN A 176 4.31 0.53 -4.91
N SER A 177 5.14 0.18 -3.92
CA SER A 177 5.41 1.01 -2.74
C SER A 177 6.03 2.35 -3.12
N ILE A 178 7.04 2.37 -4.03
CA ILE A 178 7.67 3.59 -4.53
C ILE A 178 6.67 4.45 -5.33
N ASN A 179 5.82 3.84 -6.16
CA ASN A 179 4.83 4.56 -6.93
C ASN A 179 3.80 5.27 -6.02
N LEU A 180 3.32 4.57 -4.99
CA LEU A 180 2.45 5.17 -3.98
C LEU A 180 3.17 6.29 -3.21
N ALA A 181 4.40 6.04 -2.73
CA ALA A 181 5.19 7.02 -2.00
C ALA A 181 5.41 8.30 -2.82
N SER A 182 5.69 8.14 -4.12
CA SER A 182 5.87 9.27 -5.05
C SER A 182 4.56 10.06 -5.24
N SER A 183 3.41 9.37 -5.32
CA SER A 183 2.11 10.03 -5.38
C SER A 183 1.80 10.80 -4.10
N ILE A 184 2.10 10.23 -2.92
CA ILE A 184 1.92 10.87 -1.62
C ILE A 184 2.75 12.16 -1.55
N GLN A 185 4.04 12.12 -1.89
CA GLN A 185 4.92 13.29 -1.87
C GLN A 185 4.44 14.39 -2.83
N ARG A 186 4.02 14.01 -4.04
CA ARG A 186 3.41 14.94 -5.00
C ARG A 186 2.16 15.62 -4.43
N GLN A 187 1.30 14.88 -3.75
CA GLN A 187 0.10 15.44 -3.12
C GLN A 187 0.43 16.34 -1.93
N PHE A 188 1.40 16.00 -1.12
CA PHE A 188 1.86 16.88 -0.03
C PHE A 188 2.38 18.20 -0.57
N LYS A 189 3.19 18.18 -1.63
CA LYS A 189 3.69 19.39 -2.30
C LYS A 189 2.56 20.21 -2.92
N ASN A 190 1.72 19.57 -3.71
CA ASN A 190 0.74 20.29 -4.55
C ASN A 190 -0.52 20.66 -3.78
N SER A 191 -1.04 19.78 -2.93
CA SER A 191 -2.31 19.97 -2.22
C SER A 191 -2.11 20.56 -0.83
N ALA A 192 -1.19 20.03 -0.03
CA ALA A 192 -0.93 20.51 1.33
C ALA A 192 0.11 21.65 1.39
N LYS A 193 0.75 21.99 0.26
CA LYS A 193 1.81 23.01 0.18
C LYS A 193 2.96 22.77 1.14
N ARG A 194 3.29 21.49 1.36
CA ARG A 194 4.43 21.10 2.19
C ARG A 194 5.68 20.96 1.33
N VAL A 195 6.84 21.14 1.96
CA VAL A 195 8.12 20.88 1.29
C VAL A 195 8.27 19.37 1.10
N ASP A 196 8.48 18.96 -0.14
CA ASP A 196 8.75 17.59 -0.54
C ASP A 196 10.24 17.29 -0.30
N ARG A 197 10.52 16.38 0.63
CA ARG A 197 11.88 15.90 0.92
C ARG A 197 12.17 14.55 0.24
N GLY A 198 11.24 14.07 -0.56
CA GLY A 198 11.40 12.93 -1.45
C GLY A 198 10.95 11.59 -0.87
N VAL A 199 11.01 10.61 -1.77
CA VAL A 199 10.85 9.19 -1.46
C VAL A 199 12.21 8.63 -1.06
N ARG A 200 12.23 7.87 0.03
CA ARG A 200 13.45 7.32 0.65
C ARG A 200 13.29 5.84 0.95
N GLN A 201 14.40 5.19 1.28
CA GLN A 201 14.41 3.81 1.76
C GLN A 201 15.11 3.74 3.13
N ALA A 202 14.57 2.88 4.00
CA ALA A 202 15.24 2.51 5.24
C ALA A 202 14.69 1.19 5.79
N GLY A 203 15.41 0.59 6.75
CA GLY A 203 15.09 -0.69 7.36
C GLY A 203 14.06 -0.55 8.48
N PHE A 204 12.80 -0.29 8.15
CA PHE A 204 11.72 -0.23 9.12
C PHE A 204 11.16 -1.61 9.44
N LEU A 205 11.22 -2.02 10.70
CA LEU A 205 10.69 -3.31 11.16
C LEU A 205 9.18 -3.44 10.92
N VAL A 206 8.44 -2.34 11.02
CA VAL A 206 6.99 -2.33 10.76
C VAL A 206 6.63 -2.69 9.32
N LEU A 207 7.54 -2.40 8.37
CA LEU A 207 7.35 -2.75 6.95
C LEU A 207 7.97 -4.10 6.58
N ARG A 208 8.91 -4.63 7.38
CA ARG A 208 9.71 -5.83 7.07
C ARG A 208 8.85 -7.05 6.74
N ASN A 209 7.80 -7.27 7.51
CA ASN A 209 7.00 -8.48 7.43
C ASN A 209 5.61 -8.23 6.80
N THR A 210 5.41 -7.13 6.10
CA THR A 210 4.18 -6.88 5.34
C THR A 210 4.20 -7.65 4.03
N GLY A 211 3.12 -8.38 3.74
CA GLY A 211 2.99 -9.18 2.52
C GLY A 211 2.32 -8.44 1.35
N MET A 212 2.27 -7.12 1.39
CA MET A 212 1.62 -6.25 0.40
C MET A 212 2.45 -4.97 0.21
N PRO A 213 2.17 -4.14 -0.82
CA PRO A 213 2.75 -2.80 -0.94
C PRO A 213 2.59 -2.00 0.33
N SER A 214 3.68 -1.40 0.82
CA SER A 214 3.71 -0.74 2.12
C SER A 214 4.58 0.51 2.11
N VAL A 215 4.15 1.55 2.84
CA VAL A 215 4.86 2.81 3.00
C VAL A 215 4.80 3.28 4.46
N LEU A 216 5.85 3.99 4.90
CA LEU A 216 5.87 4.77 6.12
C LEU A 216 5.99 6.24 5.74
N ILE A 217 5.06 7.05 6.23
CA ILE A 217 4.93 8.46 5.90
C ILE A 217 5.34 9.30 7.11
N GLU A 218 6.32 10.17 6.92
CA GLU A 218 6.68 11.23 7.86
C GLU A 218 5.96 12.51 7.43
N VAL A 219 4.89 12.85 8.13
CA VAL A 219 3.98 13.94 7.75
C VAL A 219 4.54 15.34 8.02
N GLY A 220 5.68 15.44 8.68
CA GLY A 220 6.37 16.68 9.03
C GLY A 220 7.31 16.47 10.21
N TYR A 221 7.84 17.54 10.78
CA TYR A 221 8.80 17.51 11.88
C TYR A 221 8.20 18.12 13.15
N ILE A 222 7.85 17.29 14.16
CA ILE A 222 7.32 17.76 15.44
C ILE A 222 8.32 18.62 16.21
N SER A 223 9.63 18.45 15.95
CA SER A 223 10.70 19.27 16.54
C SER A 223 10.70 20.72 16.04
N ASN A 224 10.05 20.99 14.88
CA ASN A 224 9.90 22.34 14.34
C ASN A 224 8.60 22.97 14.86
N ARG A 225 8.70 24.13 15.49
CA ARG A 225 7.56 24.81 16.12
C ARG A 225 6.38 25.09 15.17
N ASN A 226 6.67 25.50 13.93
CA ASN A 226 5.63 25.83 12.96
C ASN A 226 4.96 24.55 12.41
N GLU A 227 5.75 23.50 12.17
CA GLU A 227 5.24 22.19 11.76
C GLU A 227 4.37 21.58 12.86
N GLU A 228 4.85 21.61 14.11
CA GLU A 228 4.11 21.12 15.27
C GLU A 228 2.76 21.81 15.41
N ALA A 229 2.73 23.15 15.35
CA ALA A 229 1.49 23.91 15.43
C ALA A 229 0.51 23.58 14.29
N TYR A 230 1.04 23.38 13.08
CA TYR A 230 0.23 22.96 11.93
C TYR A 230 -0.32 21.55 12.12
N LEU A 231 0.51 20.57 12.50
CA LEU A 231 0.14 19.18 12.67
C LEU A 231 -0.75 18.93 13.90
N ALA A 232 -0.67 19.79 14.91
CA ALA A 232 -1.56 19.77 16.07
C ALA A 232 -2.97 20.28 15.74
N SER A 233 -3.13 21.06 14.66
CA SER A 233 -4.42 21.64 14.29
C SER A 233 -5.30 20.65 13.52
N GLU A 234 -6.61 20.71 13.77
CA GLU A 234 -7.62 19.96 13.00
C GLU A 234 -7.50 20.19 11.49
N LYS A 235 -7.29 21.43 11.10
CA LYS A 235 -7.12 21.84 9.69
C LYS A 235 -5.88 21.21 9.08
N GLY A 236 -4.75 21.22 9.79
CA GLY A 236 -3.49 20.63 9.33
C GLY A 236 -3.61 19.11 9.16
N GLN A 237 -4.14 18.42 10.17
CA GLN A 237 -4.36 16.97 10.11
C GLN A 237 -5.31 16.57 8.97
N LEU A 238 -6.41 17.29 8.79
CA LEU A 238 -7.36 17.04 7.69
C LEU A 238 -6.70 17.26 6.32
N GLN A 239 -5.86 18.30 6.18
CA GLN A 239 -5.16 18.60 4.93
C GLN A 239 -4.14 17.50 4.59
N MET A 240 -3.41 16.98 5.61
CA MET A 240 -2.49 15.86 5.42
C MET A 240 -3.25 14.58 5.05
N ALA A 241 -4.35 14.28 5.76
CA ALA A 241 -5.21 13.14 5.45
C ALA A 241 -5.78 13.20 4.03
N LYS A 242 -6.26 14.38 3.57
CA LYS A 242 -6.75 14.59 2.20
C LYS A 242 -5.66 14.35 1.16
N SER A 243 -4.43 14.75 1.43
CA SER A 243 -3.31 14.52 0.50
C SER A 243 -2.99 13.03 0.37
N ILE A 244 -2.96 12.29 1.48
CA ILE A 244 -2.77 10.84 1.46
C ILE A 244 -3.96 10.16 0.76
N TYR A 245 -5.19 10.61 1.03
CA TYR A 245 -6.40 10.11 0.38
C TYR A 245 -6.35 10.28 -1.15
N ASN A 246 -5.95 11.44 -1.66
CA ASN A 246 -5.83 11.64 -3.10
C ASN A 246 -4.80 10.69 -3.73
N ALA A 247 -3.66 10.47 -3.07
CA ALA A 247 -2.67 9.50 -3.52
C ALA A 247 -3.19 8.06 -3.48
N PHE A 248 -4.00 7.72 -2.46
CA PHE A 248 -4.70 6.44 -2.38
C PHE A 248 -5.67 6.24 -3.55
N CYS A 249 -6.44 7.27 -3.93
CA CYS A 249 -7.36 7.22 -5.07
C CYS A 249 -6.61 6.94 -6.38
N ASP A 250 -5.49 7.65 -6.63
CA ASP A 250 -4.63 7.42 -7.78
C ASP A 250 -4.15 5.96 -7.81
N TYR A 251 -3.63 5.46 -6.68
CA TYR A 251 -3.12 4.09 -6.54
C TYR A 251 -4.20 3.03 -6.77
N LYS A 252 -5.37 3.19 -6.12
CA LYS A 252 -6.49 2.25 -6.27
C LYS A 252 -6.99 2.19 -7.71
N SER A 253 -7.13 3.34 -8.38
CA SER A 253 -7.52 3.40 -9.79
C SER A 253 -6.55 2.63 -10.70
N ASP A 254 -5.24 2.71 -10.42
CA ASP A 254 -4.23 1.96 -11.15
C ASP A 254 -4.33 0.45 -10.90
N CYS A 255 -4.64 0.03 -9.67
CA CYS A 255 -4.89 -1.36 -9.33
C CYS A 255 -6.13 -1.91 -10.05
N ASP A 256 -7.24 -1.17 -10.04
CA ASP A 256 -8.50 -1.55 -10.69
C ASP A 256 -8.31 -1.69 -12.21
N ARG A 257 -7.59 -0.77 -12.85
CA ARG A 257 -7.26 -0.82 -14.27
C ARG A 257 -6.45 -2.08 -14.64
N LYS A 258 -5.44 -2.40 -13.83
CA LYS A 258 -4.61 -3.61 -14.03
C LYS A 258 -5.45 -4.89 -13.89
N GLN A 259 -6.33 -4.95 -12.90
CA GLN A 259 -7.23 -6.09 -12.70
C GLN A 259 -8.24 -6.24 -13.85
N GLY A 260 -8.87 -5.16 -14.30
CA GLY A 260 -9.78 -5.15 -15.44
C GLY A 260 -9.11 -5.59 -16.75
N ALA A 261 -7.86 -5.17 -16.98
CA ALA A 261 -7.08 -5.58 -18.15
C ALA A 261 -6.73 -7.09 -18.13
N VAL A 262 -6.48 -7.67 -16.94
CA VAL A 262 -6.21 -9.11 -16.78
C VAL A 262 -7.47 -9.93 -17.04
N VAL A 263 -8.63 -9.52 -16.51
CA VAL A 263 -9.91 -10.19 -16.74
C VAL A 263 -10.27 -10.17 -18.23
N SER A 264 -10.08 -9.04 -18.91
CA SER A 264 -10.34 -8.93 -20.35
C SER A 264 -9.45 -9.85 -21.19
N ARG A 265 -8.16 -9.99 -20.83
CA ARG A 265 -7.22 -10.90 -21.54
C ARG A 265 -7.57 -12.37 -21.32
N ASN A 266 -7.97 -12.75 -20.11
CA ASN A 266 -8.36 -14.13 -19.81
C ASN A 266 -9.69 -14.50 -20.48
N GLY A 267 -10.67 -13.61 -20.50
CA GLY A 267 -11.93 -13.80 -21.22
C GLY A 267 -11.76 -13.89 -22.75
N ALA A 268 -10.74 -13.22 -23.31
CA ALA A 268 -10.37 -13.33 -24.72
C ALA A 268 -9.69 -14.69 -25.02
N LYS A 269 -8.87 -15.21 -24.11
CA LYS A 269 -8.24 -16.55 -24.23
C LYS A 269 -9.27 -17.69 -24.15
N GLU A 270 -10.21 -17.64 -23.20
CA GLU A 270 -11.27 -18.63 -23.08
C GLU A 270 -12.17 -18.68 -24.34
N LYS A 271 -12.46 -17.52 -24.95
CA LYS A 271 -13.23 -17.48 -26.21
C LYS A 271 -12.45 -18.05 -27.39
N THR A 272 -11.13 -17.96 -27.41
CA THR A 272 -10.28 -18.52 -28.47
C THR A 272 -10.14 -20.03 -28.32
N ASP A 273 -10.02 -20.56 -27.12
CA ASP A 273 -9.94 -22.02 -26.86
C ASP A 273 -11.30 -22.73 -27.12
N SER A 274 -12.42 -22.08 -26.83
CA SER A 274 -13.75 -22.65 -27.12
C SER A 274 -14.08 -22.67 -28.60
N SER A 275 -13.47 -21.79 -29.42
CA SER A 275 -13.65 -21.79 -30.90
C SER A 275 -12.78 -22.82 -31.63
N LEU A 276 -11.69 -23.31 -30.99
CA LEU A 276 -10.80 -24.31 -31.55
C LEU A 276 -11.26 -25.77 -31.32
N GLN A 277 -12.23 -26.00 -30.41
CA GLN A 277 -12.77 -27.34 -30.14
C GLN A 277 -13.92 -27.76 -31.04
N SER A 278 -14.46 -26.92 -31.93
CA SER A 278 -15.60 -27.25 -32.80
C SER A 278 -15.23 -27.66 -34.22
N GLU A 279 -13.96 -27.70 -34.61
CA GLU A 279 -13.50 -28.18 -35.93
C GLU A 279 -12.61 -29.40 -35.84
N ASN A 280 -13.11 -30.53 -35.34
CA ASN A 280 -12.53 -31.85 -35.61
C ASN A 280 -13.18 -32.47 -36.85
N ARG A 281 -12.71 -32.10 -38.02
CA ARG A 281 -12.92 -32.83 -39.25
C ARG A 281 -11.76 -33.78 -39.52
N THR A 282 -12.09 -35.04 -39.54
CA THR A 282 -11.32 -36.20 -40.00
C THR A 282 -10.41 -35.89 -41.18
N ILE A 283 -9.11 -36.02 -41.00
CA ILE A 283 -8.15 -36.08 -42.11
C ILE A 283 -7.47 -37.45 -42.10
N VAL A 284 -7.69 -38.14 -43.20
CA VAL A 284 -7.11 -39.43 -43.56
C VAL A 284 -5.58 -39.29 -43.75
N VAL A 285 -4.83 -40.16 -43.08
CA VAL A 285 -3.38 -40.25 -43.21
C VAL A 285 -3.00 -40.95 -44.50
N THR A 286 -2.31 -40.23 -45.40
CA THR A 286 -1.52 -40.87 -46.47
C THR A 286 -0.05 -40.63 -46.18
N LYS A 287 0.69 -41.72 -45.91
CA LYS A 287 2.14 -41.75 -45.79
C LYS A 287 2.78 -41.57 -47.14
N THR A 288 3.72 -40.64 -47.28
CA THR A 288 4.79 -40.72 -48.28
C THR A 288 6.13 -40.29 -47.62
N ASN A 289 7.07 -41.21 -47.70
CA ASN A 289 8.48 -40.98 -47.33
C ASN A 289 9.16 -40.11 -48.38
N SER A 290 10.01 -39.21 -47.98
CA SER A 290 11.30 -38.98 -48.64
C SER A 290 12.21 -38.05 -47.82
N GLU A 291 13.46 -38.36 -47.94
CA GLU A 291 14.67 -38.05 -47.23
C GLU A 291 15.23 -36.62 -47.39
N LYS A 292 16.04 -36.28 -46.38
CA LYS A 292 17.34 -35.57 -46.41
C LYS A 292 17.47 -34.05 -46.61
N SER A 293 18.18 -33.56 -45.65
CA SER A 293 19.36 -32.63 -45.57
C SER A 293 19.04 -31.13 -45.42
N SER A 294 19.52 -30.49 -44.45
CA SER A 294 20.81 -29.86 -44.21
C SER A 294 20.71 -28.78 -43.12
N ALA A 295 21.79 -28.65 -42.42
CA ALA A 295 22.03 -27.79 -41.26
C ALA A 295 21.98 -26.27 -41.56
N SER A 296 21.55 -25.49 -40.56
CA SER A 296 22.06 -24.14 -40.38
C SER A 296 22.13 -23.79 -38.87
N SER A 297 23.32 -23.35 -38.47
CA SER A 297 23.75 -22.99 -37.16
C SER A 297 23.01 -21.77 -36.61
N GLY A 298 22.40 -21.93 -35.42
CA GLY A 298 21.98 -20.81 -34.55
C GLY A 298 23.03 -20.60 -33.48
N SER A 299 23.66 -19.45 -33.44
CA SER A 299 24.61 -19.05 -32.43
C SER A 299 23.95 -18.78 -31.10
N GLU A 300 24.26 -19.60 -30.12
CA GLU A 300 23.88 -19.44 -28.72
C GLU A 300 24.81 -18.37 -28.09
N ILE A 301 24.23 -17.26 -27.60
CA ILE A 301 24.98 -16.21 -26.91
C ILE A 301 25.09 -16.62 -25.44
N VAL A 302 26.27 -17.06 -25.01
CA VAL A 302 26.58 -17.37 -23.60
C VAL A 302 27.18 -16.13 -22.94
N TYR A 303 26.50 -15.59 -21.92
CA TYR A 303 27.05 -14.54 -21.06
C TYR A 303 27.89 -15.17 -19.93
N LYS A 304 29.19 -14.89 -19.90
CA LYS A 304 30.06 -15.16 -18.75
C LYS A 304 30.06 -13.97 -17.82
N ILE A 305 29.58 -14.14 -16.59
CA ILE A 305 29.75 -13.16 -15.50
C ILE A 305 31.09 -13.47 -14.83
N GLN A 306 32.02 -12.55 -14.88
CA GLN A 306 33.27 -12.61 -14.15
C GLN A 306 33.08 -11.86 -12.82
N ILE A 307 33.15 -12.62 -11.71
CA ILE A 307 33.15 -12.06 -10.36
C ILE A 307 34.61 -11.72 -10.03
N MET A 308 34.87 -10.46 -9.75
CA MET A 308 36.08 -10.00 -9.07
C MET A 308 35.75 -9.72 -7.62
#